data_e2e5b9a4f6ed6992cc311d83ff8a8c97
#
_entry.id   e2e5b9a4f6ed6992cc311d83ff8a8c97
#
_cell.length_a   1.000
_cell.length_b   1.000
_cell.length_c   1.000
_cell.angle_alpha   90.00
_cell.angle_beta   90.00
_cell.angle_gamma   90.00
#
_symmetry.space_group_name_H-M   'P 1'
#
loop_
_entity.id
_entity.type
_entity.pdbx_description
1 polymer ?
#
loop_
_entity_poly.entity_id
_entity_poly.type
_entity_poly.pdbx_seq_one_letter_code
_entity_poly.pdbx_strand_id
1 'polypeptide(L)'
;MRRVKYYYDVESLSYKKIKSRLISLRGTFLFLLAAALFGLFFVYLSYKILESPNEKYLKREVDKMKLEYGLLDKKMGEVEDVLGEIQERDNNIYRLYFEANPIPEDQRKAGFGGVNRYKSLEGFDNSKMITDAAKKMDVITKQLYIQSKSLDEIVKLAENKEQLLTSIPAIQPVRVDYLKRMASGYGWRKD
;
A
#
# COMPACT_ATOMS: atom_id res chain seq x y z
N MET A 1 -7.08 79.58 17.63
CA MET A 1 -8.43 80.10 17.71
C MET A 1 -9.42 79.26 16.94
N ARG A 2 -10.46 78.71 17.63
CA ARG A 2 -11.50 77.88 16.98
C ARG A 2 -12.46 78.83 16.22
N ARG A 3 -12.54 78.73 14.89
CA ARG A 3 -13.49 79.46 14.05
C ARG A 3 -14.90 78.94 14.28
N VAL A 4 -15.81 79.70 14.82
CA VAL A 4 -17.20 79.31 15.03
C VAL A 4 -17.96 79.70 13.75
N LYS A 5 -18.65 78.71 13.16
CA LYS A 5 -19.51 78.96 11.97
C LYS A 5 -20.95 79.18 12.42
N TYR A 6 -21.60 80.21 11.82
CA TYR A 6 -22.99 80.55 12.03
C TYR A 6 -23.75 80.41 10.72
N TYR A 7 -25.00 80.03 10.76
CA TYR A 7 -25.92 80.13 9.63
C TYR A 7 -27.06 81.07 9.99
N TYR A 8 -27.59 81.75 8.99
CA TYR A 8 -28.73 82.60 9.16
C TYR A 8 -30.01 81.78 9.02
N ASP A 9 -30.86 81.86 10.04
CA ASP A 9 -32.16 81.21 10.06
C ASP A 9 -33.20 82.24 9.66
N VAL A 10 -33.84 82.03 8.52
CA VAL A 10 -34.79 82.99 7.91
C VAL A 10 -36.10 83.05 8.69
N GLU A 11 -36.50 81.94 9.38
CA GLU A 11 -37.75 81.93 10.16
C GLU A 11 -37.63 82.69 11.48
N SER A 12 -36.47 82.57 12.13
CA SER A 12 -36.24 83.29 13.40
C SER A 12 -35.45 84.58 13.26
N LEU A 13 -35.13 84.99 12.02
CA LEU A 13 -34.39 86.23 11.69
C LEU A 13 -33.13 86.43 12.53
N SER A 14 -32.47 85.35 12.88
CA SER A 14 -31.29 85.33 13.77
C SER A 14 -30.18 84.44 13.31
N TYR A 15 -28.92 84.75 13.64
CA TYR A 15 -27.77 83.90 13.39
C TYR A 15 -27.69 82.78 14.44
N LYS A 16 -27.90 81.54 13.99
CA LYS A 16 -27.75 80.35 14.85
C LYS A 16 -26.39 79.76 14.66
N LYS A 17 -25.75 79.38 15.78
CA LYS A 17 -24.44 78.74 15.80
C LYS A 17 -24.58 77.31 15.29
N ILE A 18 -23.84 77.02 14.27
CA ILE A 18 -23.72 75.61 13.81
C ILE A 18 -23.05 74.78 14.94
N LYS A 19 -23.81 73.98 15.65
CA LYS A 19 -23.24 73.03 16.54
C LYS A 19 -22.48 71.98 15.68
N SER A 20 -21.16 72.11 15.54
CA SER A 20 -20.35 71.05 15.00
C SER A 20 -20.64 69.88 15.88
N ARG A 21 -21.20 68.79 15.29
CA ARG A 21 -21.26 67.44 15.96
C ARG A 21 -19.81 67.07 16.21
N LEU A 22 -19.29 67.39 17.39
CA LEU A 22 -18.05 66.86 17.85
C LEU A 22 -18.25 65.35 17.83
N ILE A 23 -17.68 64.68 16.84
CA ILE A 23 -17.59 63.23 16.80
C ILE A 23 -17.04 62.84 18.18
N SER A 24 -17.90 62.26 19.03
CA SER A 24 -17.50 62.00 20.39
C SER A 24 -16.35 61.00 20.30
N LEU A 25 -15.21 61.32 20.91
CA LEU A 25 -14.04 60.45 20.93
C LEU A 25 -14.40 59.01 21.31
N ARG A 26 -15.44 58.84 22.12
CA ARG A 26 -16.01 57.54 22.48
C ARG A 26 -16.68 56.85 21.28
N GLY A 27 -17.40 57.58 20.44
CA GLY A 27 -18.03 57.01 19.23
C GLY A 27 -17.03 56.58 18.17
N THR A 28 -15.96 57.37 17.96
CA THR A 28 -14.86 56.99 17.05
C THR A 28 -14.10 55.80 17.57
N PHE A 29 -13.84 55.71 18.88
CA PHE A 29 -13.19 54.56 19.47
C PHE A 29 -14.04 53.28 19.36
N LEU A 30 -15.33 53.36 19.62
CA LEU A 30 -16.24 52.21 19.46
C LEU A 30 -16.32 51.77 17.99
N PHE A 31 -16.34 52.72 17.04
CA PHE A 31 -16.35 52.40 15.63
C PHE A 31 -15.06 51.68 15.18
N LEU A 32 -13.90 52.15 15.63
CA LEU A 32 -12.61 51.53 15.35
C LEU A 32 -12.51 50.15 15.96
N LEU A 33 -13.00 49.95 17.18
CA LEU A 33 -13.03 48.68 17.85
C LEU A 33 -13.95 47.70 17.13
N ALA A 34 -15.14 48.11 16.71
CA ALA A 34 -16.05 47.29 15.92
C ALA A 34 -15.45 46.94 14.55
N ALA A 35 -14.78 47.86 13.86
CA ALA A 35 -14.10 47.61 12.61
C ALA A 35 -12.94 46.60 12.77
N ALA A 36 -12.17 46.71 13.86
CA ALA A 36 -11.11 45.76 14.17
C ALA A 36 -11.67 44.35 14.43
N LEU A 37 -12.72 44.23 15.22
CA LEU A 37 -13.38 42.92 15.47
C LEU A 37 -13.97 42.34 14.19
N PHE A 38 -14.59 43.16 13.34
CA PHE A 38 -15.10 42.69 12.06
C PHE A 38 -13.97 42.22 11.13
N GLY A 39 -12.86 42.96 11.09
CA GLY A 39 -11.66 42.56 10.34
C GLY A 39 -11.10 41.25 10.80
N LEU A 40 -10.94 41.07 12.11
CA LEU A 40 -10.47 39.77 12.69
C LEU A 40 -11.44 38.60 12.38
N PHE A 41 -12.73 38.87 12.48
CA PHE A 41 -13.76 37.86 12.13
C PHE A 41 -13.68 37.49 10.64
N PHE A 42 -13.48 38.45 9.77
CA PHE A 42 -13.37 38.22 8.32
C PHE A 42 -12.08 37.45 7.96
N VAL A 43 -10.95 37.77 8.61
CA VAL A 43 -9.68 37.03 8.47
C VAL A 43 -9.85 35.60 8.95
N TYR A 44 -10.49 35.38 10.10
CA TYR A 44 -10.78 34.06 10.63
C TYR A 44 -11.66 33.22 9.68
N LEU A 45 -12.70 33.85 9.13
CA LEU A 45 -13.61 33.21 8.18
C LEU A 45 -12.88 32.86 6.87
N SER A 46 -12.07 33.76 6.35
CA SER A 46 -11.23 33.54 5.17
C SER A 46 -10.25 32.39 5.38
N TYR A 47 -9.60 32.33 6.52
CA TYR A 47 -8.67 31.25 6.84
C TYR A 47 -9.36 29.87 6.92
N LYS A 48 -10.62 29.83 7.37
CA LYS A 48 -11.38 28.60 7.50
C LYS A 48 -12.01 28.12 6.18
N ILE A 49 -12.36 29.05 5.28
CA ILE A 49 -13.06 28.76 4.02
C ILE A 49 -12.09 28.64 2.83
N LEU A 50 -11.05 29.48 2.80
CA LEU A 50 -10.04 29.41 1.76
C LEU A 50 -8.93 28.45 2.18
N GLU A 51 -8.97 27.23 1.63
CA GLU A 51 -7.81 26.32 1.71
C GLU A 51 -6.59 27.02 1.07
N SER A 52 -5.47 27.00 1.79
CA SER A 52 -4.21 27.53 1.27
C SER A 52 -3.84 26.86 -0.06
N PRO A 53 -3.26 27.58 -1.03
CA PRO A 53 -2.75 26.97 -2.26
C PRO A 53 -1.81 25.80 -2.00
N ASN A 54 -1.00 25.88 -0.94
CA ASN A 54 -0.09 24.81 -0.51
C ASN A 54 -0.85 23.59 0.02
N GLU A 55 -1.94 23.79 0.76
CA GLU A 55 -2.79 22.67 1.23
C GLU A 55 -3.45 21.93 0.06
N LYS A 56 -3.94 22.67 -0.94
CA LYS A 56 -4.49 22.07 -2.16
C LYS A 56 -3.45 21.28 -2.94
N TYR A 57 -2.23 21.79 -3.01
CA TYR A 57 -1.12 21.10 -3.65
C TYR A 57 -0.78 19.80 -2.91
N LEU A 58 -0.55 19.89 -1.60
CA LEU A 58 -0.25 18.71 -0.76
C LEU A 58 -1.36 17.66 -0.80
N LYS A 59 -2.63 18.09 -0.77
CA LYS A 59 -3.77 17.20 -0.86
C LYS A 59 -3.79 16.43 -2.19
N ARG A 60 -3.55 17.12 -3.30
CA ARG A 60 -3.44 16.48 -4.63
C ARG A 60 -2.26 15.51 -4.71
N GLU A 61 -1.14 15.85 -4.08
CA GLU A 61 0.05 14.97 -4.02
C GLU A 61 -0.24 13.72 -3.21
N VAL A 62 -0.89 13.85 -2.04
CA VAL A 62 -1.34 12.73 -1.22
C VAL A 62 -2.36 11.87 -1.97
N ASP A 63 -3.33 12.46 -2.66
CA ASP A 63 -4.33 11.72 -3.44
C ASP A 63 -3.67 10.98 -4.61
N LYS A 64 -2.69 11.58 -5.27
CA LYS A 64 -1.89 10.92 -6.31
C LYS A 64 -1.10 9.74 -5.73
N MET A 65 -0.43 9.92 -4.59
CA MET A 65 0.28 8.82 -3.93
C MET A 65 -0.67 7.67 -3.56
N LYS A 66 -1.86 7.95 -3.04
CA LYS A 66 -2.87 6.92 -2.74
C LYS A 66 -3.27 6.14 -3.98
N LEU A 67 -3.44 6.81 -5.10
CA LEU A 67 -3.76 6.16 -6.38
C LEU A 67 -2.62 5.27 -6.85
N GLU A 68 -1.38 5.75 -6.79
CA GLU A 68 -0.18 4.98 -7.16
C GLU A 68 -0.02 3.73 -6.27
N TYR A 69 -0.26 3.87 -4.95
CA TYR A 69 -0.27 2.72 -4.03
C TYR A 69 -1.37 1.72 -4.37
N GLY A 70 -2.56 2.18 -4.74
CA GLY A 70 -3.64 1.30 -5.19
C GLY A 70 -3.28 0.51 -6.46
N LEU A 71 -2.61 1.16 -7.41
CA LEU A 71 -2.09 0.50 -8.61
C LEU A 71 -0.98 -0.51 -8.27
N LEU A 72 -0.10 -0.16 -7.32
CA LEU A 72 0.94 -1.07 -6.85
C LEU A 72 0.35 -2.31 -6.17
N ASP A 73 -0.65 -2.14 -5.31
CA ASP A 73 -1.34 -3.26 -4.67
C ASP A 73 -2.00 -4.20 -5.69
N LYS A 74 -2.62 -3.65 -6.73
CA LYS A 74 -3.17 -4.44 -7.84
C LYS A 74 -2.09 -5.24 -8.56
N LYS A 75 -0.95 -4.61 -8.89
CA LYS A 75 0.18 -5.30 -9.54
C LYS A 75 0.76 -6.40 -8.63
N MET A 76 0.84 -6.17 -7.33
CA MET A 76 1.25 -7.21 -6.38
C MET A 76 0.27 -8.38 -6.37
N GLY A 77 -1.04 -8.13 -6.49
CA GLY A 77 -2.04 -9.19 -6.67
C GLY A 77 -1.82 -10.01 -7.94
N GLU A 78 -1.57 -9.36 -9.07
CA GLU A 78 -1.25 -10.04 -10.33
C GLU A 78 0.01 -10.92 -10.21
N VAL A 79 1.03 -10.47 -9.46
CA VAL A 79 2.24 -11.26 -9.19
C VAL A 79 1.92 -12.46 -8.29
N GLU A 80 1.07 -12.29 -7.28
CA GLU A 80 0.61 -13.41 -6.43
C GLU A 80 -0.12 -14.47 -7.23
N ASP A 81 -1.00 -14.07 -8.15
CA ASP A 81 -1.74 -15.00 -9.03
C ASP A 81 -0.79 -15.80 -9.92
N VAL A 82 0.15 -15.13 -10.60
CA VAL A 82 1.17 -15.80 -11.45
C VAL A 82 2.04 -16.73 -10.61
N LEU A 83 2.42 -16.31 -9.40
CA LEU A 83 3.20 -17.15 -8.50
C LEU A 83 2.42 -18.39 -8.07
N GLY A 84 1.11 -18.25 -7.81
CA GLY A 84 0.20 -19.35 -7.54
C GLY A 84 0.15 -20.36 -8.68
N GLU A 85 0.04 -19.90 -9.93
CA GLU A 85 0.09 -20.77 -11.11
C GLU A 85 1.42 -21.53 -11.24
N ILE A 86 2.54 -20.85 -10.95
CA ILE A 86 3.86 -21.50 -10.97
C ILE A 86 3.95 -22.58 -9.88
N GLN A 87 3.42 -22.30 -8.69
CA GLN A 87 3.38 -23.26 -7.58
C GLN A 87 2.50 -24.47 -7.90
N GLU A 88 1.38 -24.25 -8.57
CA GLU A 88 0.49 -25.31 -9.01
C GLU A 88 1.17 -26.20 -10.06
N ARG A 89 1.85 -25.63 -11.05
CA ARG A 89 2.65 -26.38 -12.05
C ARG A 89 3.78 -27.16 -11.38
N ASP A 90 4.44 -26.57 -10.41
CA ASP A 90 5.49 -27.22 -9.64
C ASP A 90 4.96 -28.49 -8.94
N ASN A 91 3.85 -28.37 -8.21
CA ASN A 91 3.27 -29.48 -7.47
C ASN A 91 2.64 -30.56 -8.37
N ASN A 92 1.86 -30.17 -9.37
CA ASN A 92 1.00 -31.06 -10.12
C ASN A 92 1.63 -31.60 -11.40
N ILE A 93 2.68 -30.95 -11.91
CA ILE A 93 3.36 -31.38 -13.15
C ILE A 93 4.77 -31.85 -12.83
N TYR A 94 5.64 -30.97 -12.36
CA TYR A 94 7.06 -31.28 -12.24
C TYR A 94 7.33 -32.29 -11.13
N ARG A 95 6.80 -32.07 -9.92
CA ARG A 95 7.01 -32.99 -8.81
C ARG A 95 6.34 -34.34 -9.04
N LEU A 96 5.18 -34.38 -9.66
CA LEU A 96 4.53 -35.62 -10.05
C LEU A 96 5.35 -36.39 -11.09
N TYR A 97 5.90 -35.71 -12.09
CA TYR A 97 6.72 -36.36 -13.14
C TYR A 97 8.03 -36.92 -12.59
N PHE A 98 8.63 -36.27 -11.60
CA PHE A 98 9.86 -36.71 -10.96
C PHE A 98 9.63 -37.54 -9.69
N GLU A 99 8.39 -37.92 -9.38
CA GLU A 99 8.00 -38.68 -8.18
C GLU A 99 8.47 -38.02 -6.87
N ALA A 100 8.54 -36.70 -6.84
CA ALA A 100 8.95 -35.92 -5.68
C ALA A 100 7.73 -35.45 -4.88
N ASN A 101 7.89 -35.33 -3.56
CA ASN A 101 6.83 -34.86 -2.70
C ASN A 101 6.55 -33.36 -2.93
N PRO A 102 5.27 -32.94 -2.98
CA PRO A 102 4.92 -31.52 -3.09
C PRO A 102 5.38 -30.76 -1.83
N ILE A 103 5.74 -29.47 -2.00
CA ILE A 103 6.08 -28.62 -0.86
C ILE A 103 4.78 -28.29 -0.11
N PRO A 104 4.71 -28.56 1.22
CA PRO A 104 3.53 -28.24 2.02
C PRO A 104 3.18 -26.74 1.96
N GLU A 105 1.88 -26.43 1.90
CA GLU A 105 1.41 -25.04 1.87
C GLU A 105 1.85 -24.24 3.10
N ASP A 106 1.92 -24.86 4.26
CA ASP A 106 2.40 -24.23 5.49
C ASP A 106 3.83 -23.70 5.34
N GLN A 107 4.69 -24.44 4.62
CA GLN A 107 6.05 -24.01 4.34
C GLN A 107 6.08 -22.87 3.33
N ARG A 108 5.21 -22.89 2.32
CA ARG A 108 5.09 -21.83 1.31
C ARG A 108 4.52 -20.55 1.90
N LYS A 109 3.49 -20.68 2.75
CA LYS A 109 2.75 -19.54 3.35
C LYS A 109 3.28 -19.16 4.75
N ALA A 110 4.30 -19.84 5.28
CA ALA A 110 4.85 -19.53 6.60
C ALA A 110 5.20 -18.05 6.71
N GLY A 111 4.48 -17.35 7.58
CA GLY A 111 4.69 -15.93 7.83
C GLY A 111 6.03 -15.62 8.49
N PHE A 112 6.38 -14.34 8.54
CA PHE A 112 7.50 -13.88 9.35
C PHE A 112 7.02 -13.82 10.81
N GLY A 113 7.30 -14.84 11.61
CA GLY A 113 7.01 -14.86 13.04
C GLY A 113 7.93 -13.89 13.81
N GLY A 114 7.48 -13.37 14.94
CA GLY A 114 8.29 -12.65 15.91
C GLY A 114 7.99 -11.15 16.01
N VAL A 115 8.96 -10.29 15.76
CA VAL A 115 8.91 -8.84 16.03
C VAL A 115 8.11 -8.10 14.98
N ASN A 116 7.32 -7.09 15.42
CA ASN A 116 6.65 -6.16 14.50
C ASN A 116 7.70 -5.30 13.76
N ARG A 117 8.05 -5.71 12.54
CA ARG A 117 9.03 -5.03 11.68
C ARG A 117 8.50 -3.69 11.13
N TYR A 118 7.19 -3.50 11.16
CA TYR A 118 6.49 -2.38 10.53
C TYR A 118 6.17 -1.26 11.51
N LYS A 119 6.65 -1.34 12.76
CA LYS A 119 6.40 -0.34 13.80
C LYS A 119 6.82 1.08 13.39
N SER A 120 7.87 1.21 12.58
CA SER A 120 8.33 2.50 12.06
C SER A 120 7.40 3.12 11.00
N LEU A 121 6.50 2.30 10.41
CA LEU A 121 5.52 2.73 9.42
C LEU A 121 4.16 3.08 10.06
N GLU A 122 4.01 2.85 11.36
CA GLU A 122 2.81 3.15 12.14
C GLU A 122 2.84 4.62 12.61
N GLY A 123 1.66 5.22 12.83
CA GLY A 123 1.55 6.56 13.41
C GLY A 123 1.24 7.68 12.41
N PHE A 124 1.03 7.37 11.14
CA PHE A 124 0.61 8.31 10.10
C PHE A 124 -0.81 7.98 9.60
N ASP A 125 -1.52 8.95 9.06
CA ASP A 125 -2.89 8.75 8.56
C ASP A 125 -3.02 7.64 7.51
N ASN A 126 -1.97 7.42 6.70
CA ASN A 126 -1.93 6.40 5.66
C ASN A 126 -1.07 5.16 6.06
N SER A 127 -0.70 5.02 7.34
CA SER A 127 0.19 3.95 7.82
C SER A 127 -0.33 2.56 7.52
N LYS A 128 -1.64 2.35 7.61
CA LYS A 128 -2.26 1.04 7.31
C LYS A 128 -1.98 0.60 5.88
N MET A 129 -2.21 1.47 4.90
CA MET A 129 -2.00 1.17 3.48
C MET A 129 -0.53 0.82 3.17
N ILE A 130 0.40 1.59 3.74
CA ILE A 130 1.84 1.37 3.57
C ILE A 130 2.27 0.06 4.24
N THR A 131 1.78 -0.19 5.46
CA THR A 131 2.09 -1.40 6.22
C THR A 131 1.56 -2.66 5.54
N ASP A 132 0.34 -2.62 5.01
CA ASP A 132 -0.28 -3.74 4.31
C ASP A 132 0.47 -4.04 3.01
N ALA A 133 0.85 -3.01 2.23
CA ALA A 133 1.68 -3.18 1.04
C ALA A 133 3.06 -3.76 1.36
N ALA A 134 3.72 -3.30 2.42
CA ALA A 134 5.01 -3.83 2.85
C ALA A 134 4.91 -5.31 3.28
N LYS A 135 3.88 -5.68 4.05
CA LYS A 135 3.62 -7.06 4.44
C LYS A 135 3.39 -7.97 3.24
N LYS A 136 2.59 -7.52 2.28
CA LYS A 136 2.28 -8.25 1.06
C LYS A 136 3.54 -8.48 0.22
N MET A 137 4.37 -7.44 0.05
CA MET A 137 5.66 -7.56 -0.64
C MET A 137 6.60 -8.55 0.03
N ASP A 138 6.69 -8.53 1.36
CA ASP A 138 7.52 -9.48 2.11
C ASP A 138 7.04 -10.93 1.92
N VAL A 139 5.72 -11.17 1.91
CA VAL A 139 5.14 -12.49 1.66
C VAL A 139 5.48 -12.97 0.25
N ILE A 140 5.25 -12.13 -0.77
CA ILE A 140 5.58 -12.44 -2.17
C ILE A 140 7.07 -12.77 -2.32
N THR A 141 7.94 -11.95 -1.74
CA THR A 141 9.39 -12.17 -1.81
C THR A 141 9.80 -13.50 -1.21
N LYS A 142 9.20 -13.88 -0.07
CA LYS A 142 9.46 -15.17 0.55
C LYS A 142 8.96 -16.33 -0.30
N GLN A 143 7.78 -16.23 -0.83
CA GLN A 143 7.21 -17.27 -1.70
C GLN A 143 8.04 -17.46 -2.97
N LEU A 144 8.50 -16.36 -3.58
CA LEU A 144 9.42 -16.39 -4.73
C LEU A 144 10.73 -17.10 -4.38
N TYR A 145 11.30 -16.82 -3.20
CA TYR A 145 12.52 -17.51 -2.77
C TYR A 145 12.30 -19.02 -2.61
N ILE A 146 11.19 -19.42 -1.98
CA ILE A 146 10.85 -20.85 -1.82
C ILE A 146 10.64 -21.49 -3.19
N GLN A 147 9.93 -20.81 -4.10
CA GLN A 147 9.70 -21.31 -5.44
C GLN A 147 10.98 -21.44 -6.25
N SER A 148 11.90 -20.49 -6.15
CA SER A 148 13.22 -20.60 -6.77
C SER A 148 13.98 -21.84 -6.28
N LYS A 149 13.97 -22.07 -4.96
CA LYS A 149 14.59 -23.29 -4.38
C LYS A 149 13.93 -24.58 -4.85
N SER A 150 12.60 -24.57 -4.98
CA SER A 150 11.87 -25.71 -5.53
C SER A 150 12.29 -26.03 -6.96
N LEU A 151 12.42 -25.01 -7.80
CA LEU A 151 12.84 -25.18 -9.20
C LEU A 151 14.29 -25.71 -9.29
N ASP A 152 15.21 -25.22 -8.43
CA ASP A 152 16.58 -25.75 -8.35
C ASP A 152 16.59 -27.24 -8.00
N GLU A 153 15.68 -27.68 -7.11
CA GLU A 153 15.53 -29.09 -6.76
C GLU A 153 15.01 -29.92 -7.95
N ILE A 154 14.04 -29.39 -8.69
CA ILE A 154 13.50 -30.05 -9.89
C ILE A 154 14.56 -30.20 -10.96
N VAL A 155 15.43 -29.22 -11.17
CA VAL A 155 16.56 -29.34 -12.11
C VAL A 155 17.45 -30.50 -11.73
N LYS A 156 17.82 -30.66 -10.46
CA LYS A 156 18.62 -31.78 -9.97
C LYS A 156 17.91 -33.13 -10.18
N LEU A 157 16.59 -33.18 -9.94
CA LEU A 157 15.81 -34.40 -10.18
C LEU A 157 15.76 -34.74 -11.66
N ALA A 158 15.71 -33.75 -12.57
CA ALA A 158 15.76 -33.96 -13.99
C ALA A 158 17.12 -34.53 -14.45
N GLU A 159 18.24 -33.98 -13.96
CA GLU A 159 19.58 -34.46 -14.24
C GLU A 159 19.76 -35.90 -13.74
N ASN A 160 19.28 -36.22 -12.53
CA ASN A 160 19.35 -37.59 -11.98
C ASN A 160 18.50 -38.58 -12.80
N LYS A 161 17.33 -38.15 -13.29
CA LYS A 161 16.44 -39.00 -14.10
C LYS A 161 17.05 -39.31 -15.45
N GLU A 162 17.73 -38.36 -16.08
CA GLU A 162 18.48 -38.58 -17.33
C GLU A 162 19.57 -39.64 -17.13
N GLN A 163 20.36 -39.54 -16.06
CA GLN A 163 21.36 -40.53 -15.69
C GLN A 163 20.75 -41.91 -15.40
N LEU A 164 19.63 -41.96 -14.71
CA LEU A 164 18.90 -43.18 -14.43
C LEU A 164 18.43 -43.84 -15.73
N LEU A 165 17.83 -43.09 -16.64
CA LEU A 165 17.33 -43.60 -17.91
C LEU A 165 18.47 -44.14 -18.80
N THR A 166 19.64 -43.54 -18.78
CA THR A 166 20.81 -44.04 -19.52
C THR A 166 21.40 -45.29 -18.91
N SER A 167 21.20 -45.54 -17.61
CA SER A 167 21.69 -46.73 -16.91
C SER A 167 20.70 -47.91 -16.95
N ILE A 168 19.44 -47.70 -17.32
CA ILE A 168 18.44 -48.77 -17.48
C ILE A 168 18.67 -49.48 -18.82
N PRO A 169 18.92 -50.79 -18.84
CA PRO A 169 19.11 -51.52 -20.08
C PRO A 169 17.84 -51.49 -20.92
N ALA A 170 17.97 -51.00 -22.17
CA ALA A 170 16.86 -50.87 -23.12
C ALA A 170 16.25 -52.19 -23.57
N ILE A 171 16.98 -53.30 -23.36
CA ILE A 171 16.58 -54.64 -23.75
C ILE A 171 16.50 -55.51 -22.51
N GLN A 172 15.42 -56.22 -22.38
CA GLN A 172 15.24 -57.21 -21.32
C GLN A 172 16.32 -58.34 -21.47
N PRO A 173 17.16 -58.60 -20.42
CA PRO A 173 18.30 -59.50 -20.54
C PRO A 173 17.91 -60.93 -20.89
N VAL A 174 16.69 -61.33 -20.60
CA VAL A 174 16.18 -62.68 -20.89
C VAL A 174 14.87 -62.55 -21.67
N ARG A 175 14.78 -63.27 -22.77
CA ARG A 175 13.55 -63.29 -23.59
C ARG A 175 12.44 -64.01 -22.81
N VAL A 176 11.30 -63.31 -22.66
CA VAL A 176 10.13 -63.84 -21.91
C VAL A 176 9.59 -65.15 -22.50
N ASP A 177 9.74 -65.35 -23.82
CA ASP A 177 9.29 -66.53 -24.56
C ASP A 177 9.88 -67.83 -24.04
N TYR A 178 11.08 -67.83 -23.42
CA TYR A 178 11.76 -68.93 -22.84
C TYR A 178 11.56 -69.13 -21.32
N LEU A 179 10.90 -68.15 -20.67
CA LEU A 179 10.63 -68.20 -19.24
C LEU A 179 9.38 -69.06 -18.97
N LYS A 180 9.56 -70.37 -18.88
CA LYS A 180 8.48 -71.31 -18.54
C LYS A 180 8.01 -71.14 -17.08
N ARG A 181 8.85 -70.65 -16.17
CA ARG A 181 8.52 -70.45 -14.76
C ARG A 181 9.47 -69.45 -14.11
N MET A 182 8.95 -68.55 -13.33
CA MET A 182 9.75 -67.73 -12.37
C MET A 182 10.16 -68.68 -11.21
N ALA A 183 11.45 -68.92 -11.01
CA ALA A 183 11.94 -69.74 -9.97
C ALA A 183 11.72 -69.17 -8.56
N SER A 184 11.86 -67.88 -8.39
CA SER A 184 11.51 -67.18 -7.14
C SER A 184 11.41 -65.67 -7.38
N GLY A 185 10.64 -64.96 -6.56
CA GLY A 185 10.68 -63.50 -6.47
C GLY A 185 11.93 -62.97 -5.76
N TYR A 186 12.11 -61.66 -5.76
CA TYR A 186 13.16 -60.99 -4.98
C TYR A 186 12.85 -61.14 -3.48
N GLY A 187 13.81 -61.65 -2.69
CA GLY A 187 13.65 -61.75 -1.25
C GLY A 187 14.48 -62.91 -0.62
N TRP A 188 14.31 -63.08 0.68
CA TRP A 188 14.98 -64.15 1.46
C TRP A 188 14.50 -65.52 1.03
N ARG A 189 15.45 -66.42 0.81
CA ARG A 189 15.19 -67.89 0.57
C ARG A 189 15.43 -68.67 1.85
N LYS A 190 14.59 -69.64 2.09
CA LYS A 190 14.93 -70.77 3.00
C LYS A 190 15.57 -71.87 2.12
N ASP A 191 16.76 -72.23 2.46
CA ASP A 191 17.46 -73.37 1.85
C ASP A 191 16.75 -74.68 2.19
#